data_ece4172c68b6fc62a4489ff4a2652c18
#
_entry.id   ece4172c68b6fc62a4489ff4a2652c18
#
_cell.length_a   1.000
_cell.length_b   1.000
_cell.length_c   1.000
_cell.angle_alpha   90.00
_cell.angle_beta   90.00
_cell.angle_gamma   90.00
#
_symmetry.space_group_name_H-M   'P 1'
#
loop_
_entity.id
_entity.type
_entity.pdbx_description
1 polymer ?
#
loop_
_entity_poly.entity_id
_entity_poly.type
_entity_poly.pdbx_seq_one_letter_code
_entity_poly.pdbx_strand_id
1 'polypeptide(L)'
;QLQRRFGVHGPQTPLAQLFTAGLDHWIPLRSHTLTRLEALMPLIKQEAKKRNLNPMLLTAILYDEMQHAKPGEDSALAMQSGLFQTHGVAQLGIEELIHQGLLPKQPSPSQMAWAQQELLNPERNVSILAGKMQRLIIALKGSTKANLNASTSYRDAHLMATLAYLHNGKLDYPIRILKYMQDPALHGLVYSSREPSPISII
;
A
#
# COMPACT_ATOMS: atom_id res chain seq x y z
N GLN A 1 7.22 -11.77 -17.17
CA GLN A 1 6.14 -12.66 -16.68
C GLN A 1 5.54 -12.19 -15.35
N LEU A 2 6.34 -11.77 -14.35
CA LEU A 2 5.86 -11.31 -13.04
C LEU A 2 4.97 -10.07 -13.16
N GLN A 3 5.33 -9.11 -14.02
CA GLN A 3 4.52 -7.91 -14.24
C GLN A 3 3.13 -8.24 -14.78
N ARG A 4 3.04 -9.12 -15.78
CA ARG A 4 1.76 -9.51 -16.39
C ARG A 4 0.87 -10.33 -15.45
N ARG A 5 1.46 -11.22 -14.64
CA ARG A 5 0.71 -12.13 -13.76
C ARG A 5 0.35 -11.50 -12.42
N PHE A 6 1.24 -10.72 -11.83
CA PHE A 6 1.13 -10.23 -10.45
C PHE A 6 1.08 -8.70 -10.35
N GLY A 7 1.28 -7.96 -11.45
CA GLY A 7 1.29 -6.49 -11.43
C GLY A 7 2.54 -5.90 -10.76
N VAL A 8 3.66 -6.60 -10.83
CA VAL A 8 4.93 -6.11 -10.31
C VAL A 8 5.47 -5.05 -11.26
N HIS A 9 5.64 -3.82 -10.76
CA HIS A 9 6.25 -2.74 -11.52
C HIS A 9 7.78 -2.90 -11.55
N GLY A 10 8.38 -2.58 -12.69
CA GLY A 10 9.83 -2.55 -12.85
C GLY A 10 10.49 -1.42 -12.05
N PRO A 11 11.84 -1.33 -12.07
CA PRO A 11 12.55 -0.26 -11.38
C PRO A 11 12.11 1.11 -11.89
N GLN A 12 12.09 2.08 -10.99
CA GLN A 12 11.74 3.47 -11.31
C GLN A 12 12.65 4.04 -12.39
N THR A 13 12.11 4.94 -13.23
CA THR A 13 12.88 5.62 -14.26
C THR A 13 14.05 6.42 -13.64
N PRO A 14 15.20 6.57 -14.35
CA PRO A 14 16.35 7.34 -13.83
C PRO A 14 16.00 8.75 -13.41
N LEU A 15 15.05 9.41 -14.08
CA LEU A 15 14.57 10.75 -13.74
C LEU A 15 13.83 10.78 -12.39
N ALA A 16 13.04 9.75 -12.10
CA ALA A 16 12.35 9.59 -10.83
C ALA A 16 13.33 9.33 -9.66
N GLN A 17 14.48 8.72 -9.95
CA GLN A 17 15.55 8.49 -8.96
C GLN A 17 16.32 9.78 -8.62
N LEU A 18 16.52 10.68 -9.59
CA LEU A 18 17.21 11.95 -9.39
C LEU A 18 16.46 12.91 -8.44
N PHE A 19 15.13 12.91 -8.47
CA PHE A 19 14.30 13.73 -7.58
C PHE A 19 14.25 13.22 -6.13
N THR A 20 14.63 11.98 -5.86
CA THR A 20 14.57 11.37 -4.51
C THR A 20 15.80 11.65 -3.65
N ALA A 21 16.91 12.07 -4.22
CA ALA A 21 18.21 12.16 -3.50
C ALA A 21 18.37 13.39 -2.58
N GLY A 22 17.43 14.36 -2.57
CA GLY A 22 17.71 15.70 -2.01
C GLY A 22 16.91 16.15 -0.80
N LEU A 23 15.80 15.51 -0.39
CA LEU A 23 14.84 16.10 0.56
C LEU A 23 14.62 15.32 1.88
N ASP A 24 15.23 14.17 2.07
CA ASP A 24 14.98 13.31 3.24
C ASP A 24 15.49 13.85 4.59
N HIS A 25 16.22 14.98 4.61
CA HIS A 25 16.94 15.43 5.81
C HIS A 25 16.20 16.46 6.68
N TRP A 26 15.04 17.03 6.24
CA TRP A 26 14.49 18.24 6.87
C TRP A 26 13.09 18.12 7.48
N ILE A 27 12.39 17.00 7.38
CA ILE A 27 11.01 16.88 7.88
C ILE A 27 10.88 15.67 8.82
N PRO A 28 10.18 15.79 9.98
CA PRO A 28 9.90 14.64 10.86
C PRO A 28 8.87 13.69 10.21
N LEU A 29 9.27 13.04 9.12
CA LEU A 29 8.43 12.19 8.28
C LEU A 29 7.74 11.08 9.06
N ARG A 30 8.43 10.52 10.07
CA ARG A 30 7.88 9.42 10.87
C ARG A 30 6.62 9.80 11.66
N SER A 31 6.64 10.92 12.36
CA SER A 31 5.47 11.37 13.16
C SER A 31 4.29 11.72 12.28
N HIS A 32 4.53 12.41 11.18
CA HIS A 32 3.48 12.73 10.21
C HIS A 32 2.88 11.46 9.58
N THR A 33 3.70 10.47 9.22
CA THR A 33 3.22 9.20 8.67
C THR A 33 2.39 8.42 9.69
N LEU A 34 2.82 8.37 10.96
CA LEU A 34 2.06 7.70 12.02
C LEU A 34 0.68 8.35 12.22
N THR A 35 0.58 9.68 12.22
CA THR A 35 -0.69 10.41 12.30
C THR A 35 -1.61 10.09 11.12
N ARG A 36 -1.08 10.04 9.89
CA ARG A 36 -1.88 9.65 8.71
C ARG A 36 -2.36 8.20 8.80
N LEU A 37 -1.51 7.28 9.26
CA LEU A 37 -1.88 5.89 9.47
C LEU A 37 -2.94 5.74 10.55
N GLU A 38 -2.84 6.50 11.65
CA GLU A 38 -3.84 6.50 12.72
C GLU A 38 -5.22 6.89 12.18
N ALA A 39 -5.30 7.94 11.36
CA ALA A 39 -6.54 8.34 10.69
C ALA A 39 -7.11 7.24 9.76
N LEU A 40 -6.27 6.47 9.09
CA LEU A 40 -6.68 5.39 8.19
C LEU A 40 -6.90 4.04 8.90
N MET A 41 -6.54 3.92 10.19
CA MET A 41 -6.55 2.64 10.91
C MET A 41 -7.93 1.96 10.98
N PRO A 42 -9.04 2.67 11.20
CA PRO A 42 -10.37 2.04 11.17
C PRO A 42 -10.65 1.35 9.83
N LEU A 43 -10.32 2.01 8.73
CA LEU A 43 -10.49 1.47 7.38
C LEU A 43 -9.55 0.29 7.11
N ILE A 44 -8.27 0.40 7.51
CA ILE A 44 -7.29 -0.69 7.38
C ILE A 44 -7.80 -1.95 8.08
N LYS A 45 -8.29 -1.81 9.32
CA LYS A 45 -8.85 -2.93 10.09
C LYS A 45 -10.11 -3.50 9.42
N GLN A 46 -10.99 -2.64 8.93
CA GLN A 46 -12.22 -3.05 8.23
C GLN A 46 -11.90 -3.83 6.96
N GLU A 47 -11.03 -3.31 6.10
CA GLU A 47 -10.65 -3.96 4.84
C GLU A 47 -9.87 -5.27 5.08
N ALA A 48 -9.00 -5.30 6.09
CA ALA A 48 -8.30 -6.51 6.50
C ALA A 48 -9.28 -7.59 6.96
N LYS A 49 -10.25 -7.25 7.82
CA LYS A 49 -11.30 -8.17 8.28
C LYS A 49 -12.16 -8.67 7.14
N LYS A 50 -12.64 -7.77 6.27
CA LYS A 50 -13.49 -8.08 5.11
C LYS A 50 -12.84 -9.09 4.16
N ARG A 51 -11.53 -8.99 3.97
CA ARG A 51 -10.76 -9.80 3.02
C ARG A 51 -9.92 -10.90 3.67
N ASN A 52 -10.04 -11.09 4.97
CA ASN A 52 -9.25 -12.05 5.74
C ASN A 52 -7.73 -11.85 5.56
N LEU A 53 -7.29 -10.61 5.71
CA LEU A 53 -5.89 -10.20 5.61
C LEU A 53 -5.33 -9.86 6.99
N ASN A 54 -4.00 -9.88 7.09
CA ASN A 54 -3.30 -9.36 8.26
C ASN A 54 -3.27 -7.82 8.22
N PRO A 55 -3.92 -7.11 9.17
CA PRO A 55 -3.91 -5.65 9.19
C PRO A 55 -2.51 -5.07 9.36
N MET A 56 -1.61 -5.78 10.05
CA MET A 56 -0.24 -5.35 10.23
C MET A 56 0.56 -5.34 8.92
N LEU A 57 0.29 -6.28 8.00
CA LEU A 57 0.90 -6.27 6.67
C LEU A 57 0.47 -5.03 5.88
N LEU A 58 -0.83 -4.72 5.86
CA LEU A 58 -1.34 -3.52 5.18
C LEU A 58 -0.74 -2.25 5.78
N THR A 59 -0.67 -2.18 7.11
CA THR A 59 -0.08 -1.03 7.83
C THR A 59 1.40 -0.86 7.50
N ALA A 60 2.18 -1.94 7.49
CA ALA A 60 3.61 -1.89 7.18
C ALA A 60 3.87 -1.45 5.74
N ILE A 61 3.07 -1.93 4.78
CA ILE A 61 3.17 -1.50 3.38
C ILE A 61 2.84 -0.01 3.26
N LEU A 62 1.72 0.44 3.83
CA LEU A 62 1.33 1.85 3.80
C LEU A 62 2.38 2.75 4.47
N TYR A 63 2.95 2.29 5.58
CA TYR A 63 4.02 3.02 6.27
C TYR A 63 5.25 3.20 5.37
N ASP A 64 5.74 2.13 4.73
CA ASP A 64 6.90 2.19 3.83
C ASP A 64 6.63 3.12 2.64
N GLU A 65 5.49 2.97 1.98
CA GLU A 65 5.15 3.78 0.80
C GLU A 65 4.98 5.27 1.16
N MET A 66 4.34 5.60 2.29
CA MET A 66 4.22 6.99 2.76
C MET A 66 5.56 7.59 3.18
N GLN A 67 6.49 6.79 3.76
CA GLN A 67 7.82 7.26 4.14
C GLN A 67 8.70 7.57 2.92
N HIS A 68 8.49 6.85 1.82
CA HIS A 68 9.27 6.97 0.60
C HIS A 68 8.52 7.72 -0.53
N ALA A 69 7.30 8.23 -0.24
CA ALA A 69 6.54 9.04 -1.20
C ALA A 69 7.30 10.32 -1.55
N LYS A 70 7.35 10.62 -2.84
CA LYS A 70 8.02 11.84 -3.31
C LYS A 70 7.12 13.05 -3.12
N PRO A 71 7.68 14.22 -2.79
CA PRO A 71 6.91 15.45 -2.75
C PRO A 71 6.19 15.70 -4.08
N GLY A 72 4.86 15.89 -4.02
CA GLY A 72 4.03 16.15 -5.19
C GLY A 72 3.59 14.93 -6.00
N GLU A 73 4.04 13.72 -5.66
CA GLU A 73 3.64 12.48 -6.36
C GLU A 73 2.13 12.21 -6.26
N ASP A 74 1.49 12.63 -5.17
CA ASP A 74 0.04 12.54 -4.95
C ASP A 74 -0.75 13.69 -5.59
N SER A 75 -0.12 14.53 -6.43
CA SER A 75 -0.81 15.62 -7.11
C SER A 75 -1.45 15.16 -8.43
N ALA A 76 -2.62 15.73 -8.75
CA ALA A 76 -3.28 15.49 -10.03
C ALA A 76 -2.39 15.86 -11.24
N LEU A 77 -1.54 16.88 -11.10
CA LEU A 77 -0.58 17.29 -12.12
C LEU A 77 0.50 16.23 -12.36
N ALA A 78 1.04 15.64 -11.29
CA ALA A 78 2.04 14.58 -11.39
C ALA A 78 1.47 13.34 -12.09
N MET A 79 0.21 12.99 -11.79
CA MET A 79 -0.49 11.88 -12.44
C MET A 79 -0.73 12.14 -13.94
N GLN A 80 -1.19 13.34 -14.30
CA GLN A 80 -1.46 13.72 -15.69
C GLN A 80 -0.19 13.82 -16.54
N SER A 81 0.95 14.15 -15.91
CA SER A 81 2.23 14.25 -16.61
C SER A 81 2.78 12.91 -17.09
N GLY A 82 2.27 11.77 -16.59
CA GLY A 82 2.78 10.44 -16.87
C GLY A 82 4.19 10.15 -16.31
N LEU A 83 4.74 11.08 -15.50
CA LEU A 83 6.06 10.93 -14.88
C LEU A 83 6.10 9.82 -13.83
N PHE A 84 4.97 9.55 -13.18
CA PHE A 84 4.85 8.53 -12.16
C PHE A 84 3.87 7.45 -12.62
N GLN A 85 4.23 6.20 -12.38
CA GLN A 85 3.40 5.03 -12.74
C GLN A 85 2.53 4.54 -11.58
N THR A 86 2.81 5.00 -10.37
CA THR A 86 2.13 4.60 -9.14
C THR A 86 1.68 5.83 -8.36
N HIS A 87 0.55 5.73 -7.67
CA HIS A 87 -0.13 6.87 -7.05
C HIS A 87 -0.77 6.51 -5.72
N GLY A 88 -0.99 7.54 -4.90
CA GLY A 88 -1.69 7.46 -3.64
C GLY A 88 -0.86 6.84 -2.51
N VAL A 89 -1.48 6.70 -1.34
CA VAL A 89 -0.81 6.29 -0.09
C VAL A 89 -0.16 4.90 -0.13
N ALA A 90 -0.59 4.02 -1.04
CA ALA A 90 -0.04 2.68 -1.24
C ALA A 90 0.72 2.55 -2.57
N GLN A 91 1.00 3.64 -3.27
CA GLN A 91 1.75 3.66 -4.52
C GLN A 91 1.27 2.61 -5.54
N LEU A 92 -0.02 2.69 -5.92
CA LEU A 92 -0.67 1.74 -6.82
C LEU A 92 -0.75 2.29 -8.25
N GLY A 93 -0.55 1.42 -9.23
CA GLY A 93 -0.74 1.74 -10.65
C GLY A 93 -2.16 1.46 -11.15
N ILE A 94 -2.54 2.11 -12.24
CA ILE A 94 -3.84 1.91 -12.90
C ILE A 94 -4.06 0.45 -13.32
N GLU A 95 -2.98 -0.27 -13.67
CA GLU A 95 -3.05 -1.69 -14.02
C GLU A 95 -3.63 -2.57 -12.88
N GLU A 96 -3.46 -2.16 -11.62
CA GLU A 96 -4.05 -2.90 -10.50
C GLU A 96 -5.58 -2.86 -10.54
N LEU A 97 -6.18 -1.74 -10.94
CA LEU A 97 -7.63 -1.63 -11.14
C LEU A 97 -8.13 -2.58 -12.24
N ILE A 98 -7.34 -2.74 -13.31
CA ILE A 98 -7.65 -3.71 -14.38
C ILE A 98 -7.54 -5.14 -13.84
N HIS A 99 -6.50 -5.46 -13.06
CA HIS A 99 -6.30 -6.77 -12.46
C HIS A 99 -7.41 -7.15 -11.47
N GLN A 100 -8.00 -6.18 -10.79
CA GLN A 100 -9.14 -6.41 -9.89
C GLN A 100 -10.50 -6.41 -10.62
N GLY A 101 -10.51 -6.17 -11.94
CA GLY A 101 -11.74 -6.08 -12.72
C GLY A 101 -12.55 -4.81 -12.50
N LEU A 102 -11.94 -3.78 -11.88
CA LEU A 102 -12.54 -2.46 -11.67
C LEU A 102 -12.48 -1.58 -12.93
N LEU A 103 -11.56 -1.90 -13.83
CA LEU A 103 -11.42 -1.30 -15.15
C LEU A 103 -11.38 -2.37 -16.24
N PRO A 104 -11.90 -2.08 -17.43
CA PRO A 104 -11.70 -2.94 -18.59
C PRO A 104 -10.22 -2.91 -19.03
N LYS A 105 -9.80 -3.90 -19.84
CA LYS A 105 -8.44 -3.96 -20.39
C LYS A 105 -8.07 -2.77 -21.27
N GLN A 106 -9.06 -2.16 -21.89
CA GLN A 106 -8.93 -0.97 -22.72
C GLN A 106 -9.91 0.09 -22.20
N PRO A 107 -9.51 0.86 -21.18
CA PRO A 107 -10.39 1.86 -20.59
C PRO A 107 -10.54 3.07 -21.50
N SER A 108 -11.75 3.65 -21.52
CA SER A 108 -12.01 4.93 -22.16
C SER A 108 -11.33 6.09 -21.42
N PRO A 109 -11.19 7.28 -22.02
CA PRO A 109 -10.65 8.46 -21.33
C PRO A 109 -11.39 8.82 -20.03
N SER A 110 -12.72 8.69 -20.00
CA SER A 110 -13.51 8.92 -18.79
C SER A 110 -13.25 7.89 -17.69
N GLN A 111 -13.08 6.62 -18.05
CA GLN A 111 -12.71 5.57 -17.12
C GLN A 111 -11.27 5.74 -16.58
N MET A 112 -10.36 6.25 -17.41
CA MET A 112 -9.01 6.61 -16.97
C MET A 112 -9.03 7.75 -15.96
N ALA A 113 -9.82 8.82 -16.22
CA ALA A 113 -9.99 9.93 -15.29
C ALA A 113 -10.58 9.48 -13.95
N TRP A 114 -11.60 8.62 -13.97
CA TRP A 114 -12.15 8.00 -12.76
C TRP A 114 -11.10 7.18 -12.01
N ALA A 115 -10.33 6.34 -12.70
CA ALA A 115 -9.28 5.52 -12.10
C ALA A 115 -8.21 6.38 -11.39
N GLN A 116 -7.86 7.51 -11.98
CA GLN A 116 -6.94 8.46 -11.39
C GLN A 116 -7.48 9.04 -10.07
N GLN A 117 -8.76 9.41 -10.05
CA GLN A 117 -9.40 9.91 -8.82
C GLN A 117 -9.45 8.84 -7.72
N GLU A 118 -9.78 7.58 -8.07
CA GLU A 118 -9.79 6.48 -7.12
C GLU A 118 -8.41 6.23 -6.51
N LEU A 119 -7.35 6.30 -7.31
CA LEU A 119 -5.97 6.11 -6.83
C LEU A 119 -5.47 7.28 -5.98
N LEU A 120 -5.91 8.49 -6.23
CA LEU A 120 -5.54 9.67 -5.42
C LEU A 120 -6.33 9.77 -4.09
N ASN A 121 -7.51 9.16 -4.02
CA ASN A 121 -8.30 9.12 -2.79
C ASN A 121 -7.67 8.14 -1.79
N PRO A 122 -7.22 8.59 -0.58
CA PRO A 122 -6.53 7.72 0.36
C PRO A 122 -7.35 6.50 0.81
N GLU A 123 -8.65 6.67 1.03
CA GLU A 123 -9.52 5.58 1.49
C GLU A 123 -9.73 4.54 0.38
N ARG A 124 -9.94 4.99 -0.85
CA ARG A 124 -10.05 4.12 -2.01
C ARG A 124 -8.75 3.40 -2.30
N ASN A 125 -7.63 4.10 -2.17
CA ASN A 125 -6.31 3.53 -2.39
C ASN A 125 -6.00 2.41 -1.37
N VAL A 126 -6.34 2.57 -0.08
CA VAL A 126 -6.25 1.51 0.94
C VAL A 126 -7.13 0.30 0.58
N SER A 127 -8.37 0.53 0.12
CA SER A 127 -9.27 -0.56 -0.31
C SER A 127 -8.73 -1.32 -1.52
N ILE A 128 -8.11 -0.62 -2.49
CA ILE A 128 -7.48 -1.21 -3.67
C ILE A 128 -6.23 -2.00 -3.26
N LEU A 129 -5.41 -1.50 -2.32
CA LEU A 129 -4.28 -2.25 -1.75
C LEU A 129 -4.73 -3.57 -1.13
N ALA A 130 -5.77 -3.53 -0.31
CA ALA A 130 -6.33 -4.72 0.32
C ALA A 130 -6.84 -5.72 -0.75
N GLY A 131 -7.48 -5.23 -1.81
CA GLY A 131 -7.87 -6.04 -2.98
C GLY A 131 -6.67 -6.68 -3.67
N LYS A 132 -5.57 -5.93 -3.87
CA LYS A 132 -4.31 -6.45 -4.42
C LYS A 132 -3.76 -7.60 -3.58
N MET A 133 -3.67 -7.42 -2.26
CA MET A 133 -3.17 -8.47 -1.37
C MET A 133 -4.05 -9.72 -1.42
N GLN A 134 -5.37 -9.57 -1.40
CA GLN A 134 -6.30 -10.69 -1.53
C GLN A 134 -6.11 -11.43 -2.87
N ARG A 135 -6.04 -10.70 -3.97
CA ARG A 135 -5.80 -11.27 -5.31
C ARG A 135 -4.48 -12.05 -5.38
N LEU A 136 -3.40 -11.49 -4.81
CA LEU A 136 -2.09 -12.15 -4.77
C LEU A 136 -2.13 -13.44 -3.93
N ILE A 137 -2.81 -13.44 -2.78
CA ILE A 137 -2.97 -14.64 -1.95
C ILE A 137 -3.72 -15.73 -2.72
N ILE A 138 -4.80 -15.39 -3.39
CA ILE A 138 -5.56 -16.34 -4.21
C ILE A 138 -4.66 -16.93 -5.31
N ALA A 139 -3.88 -16.09 -5.99
CA ALA A 139 -2.98 -16.53 -7.05
C ALA A 139 -1.86 -17.44 -6.55
N LEU A 140 -1.41 -17.28 -5.31
CA LEU A 140 -0.34 -18.09 -4.71
C LEU A 140 -0.86 -19.38 -4.08
N LYS A 141 -2.03 -19.36 -3.45
CA LYS A 141 -2.54 -20.48 -2.64
C LYS A 141 -3.83 -21.11 -3.18
N GLY A 142 -4.46 -20.51 -4.17
CA GLY A 142 -5.75 -20.95 -4.70
C GLY A 142 -6.94 -20.74 -3.74
N SER A 143 -6.75 -20.16 -2.54
CA SER A 143 -7.81 -19.93 -1.55
C SER A 143 -7.46 -18.81 -0.59
N THR A 144 -8.46 -17.97 -0.25
CA THR A 144 -8.37 -16.92 0.80
C THR A 144 -8.51 -17.46 2.23
N LYS A 145 -8.78 -18.76 2.41
CA LYS A 145 -8.96 -19.39 3.73
C LYS A 145 -7.68 -19.49 4.57
N ALA A 146 -6.55 -19.02 4.06
CA ALA A 146 -5.34 -18.93 4.84
C ALA A 146 -5.47 -17.78 5.84
N ASN A 147 -5.80 -18.11 7.08
CA ASN A 147 -5.81 -17.18 8.20
C ASN A 147 -4.39 -16.62 8.39
N LEU A 148 -4.14 -15.43 7.88
CA LEU A 148 -2.87 -14.72 8.02
C LEU A 148 -2.88 -13.96 9.34
N ASN A 149 -3.13 -14.64 10.45
CA ASN A 149 -2.92 -14.06 11.76
C ASN A 149 -1.45 -13.63 11.87
N ALA A 150 -1.18 -12.62 12.66
CA ALA A 150 0.16 -12.21 13.04
C ALA A 150 0.82 -13.38 13.79
N SER A 151 1.31 -14.34 13.04
CA SER A 151 1.94 -15.54 13.54
C SER A 151 3.44 -15.37 13.40
N THR A 152 4.18 -15.78 14.41
CA THR A 152 5.64 -15.89 14.39
C THR A 152 6.13 -17.08 13.57
N SER A 153 5.24 -17.81 12.91
CA SER A 153 5.62 -18.96 12.12
C SER A 153 6.45 -18.56 10.90
N TYR A 154 7.50 -19.33 10.62
CA TYR A 154 8.33 -19.16 9.44
C TYR A 154 7.51 -19.16 8.13
N ARG A 155 6.49 -19.99 8.07
CA ARG A 155 5.58 -20.09 6.91
C ARG A 155 4.84 -18.79 6.65
N ASP A 156 4.32 -18.14 7.69
CA ASP A 156 3.57 -16.90 7.55
C ASP A 156 4.52 -15.74 7.23
N ALA A 157 5.69 -15.67 7.87
CA ALA A 157 6.72 -14.69 7.54
C ALA A 157 7.14 -14.79 6.06
N HIS A 158 7.34 -16.01 5.56
CA HIS A 158 7.68 -16.25 4.16
C HIS A 158 6.58 -15.77 3.20
N LEU A 159 5.32 -16.04 3.53
CA LEU A 159 4.19 -15.54 2.73
C LEU A 159 4.10 -14.03 2.73
N MET A 160 4.24 -13.37 3.92
CA MET A 160 4.25 -11.91 4.03
C MET A 160 5.37 -11.29 3.19
N ALA A 161 6.57 -11.87 3.25
CA ALA A 161 7.70 -11.45 2.43
C ALA A 161 7.42 -11.60 0.92
N THR A 162 6.80 -12.71 0.52
CA THR A 162 6.43 -12.93 -0.88
C THR A 162 5.38 -11.91 -1.36
N LEU A 163 4.36 -11.63 -0.56
CA LEU A 163 3.35 -10.62 -0.88
C LEU A 163 3.97 -9.22 -0.99
N ALA A 164 4.86 -8.86 -0.07
CA ALA A 164 5.61 -7.61 -0.12
C ALA A 164 6.46 -7.51 -1.39
N TYR A 165 7.20 -8.57 -1.74
CA TYR A 165 7.97 -8.61 -2.99
C TYR A 165 7.07 -8.42 -4.22
N LEU A 166 5.96 -9.13 -4.30
CA LEU A 166 5.02 -9.03 -5.42
C LEU A 166 4.32 -7.67 -5.50
N HIS A 167 4.23 -6.95 -4.38
CA HIS A 167 3.69 -5.59 -4.35
C HIS A 167 4.65 -4.58 -5.00
N ASN A 168 5.92 -4.58 -4.63
CA ASN A 168 6.89 -3.54 -5.00
C ASN A 168 7.91 -3.99 -6.04
N GLY A 169 8.31 -5.27 -6.06
CA GLY A 169 9.27 -5.86 -7.01
C GLY A 169 10.74 -5.68 -6.64
N LYS A 170 11.07 -4.98 -5.55
CA LYS A 170 12.46 -4.80 -5.07
C LYS A 170 12.82 -5.90 -4.08
N LEU A 171 14.04 -6.41 -4.16
CA LEU A 171 14.50 -7.52 -3.30
C LEU A 171 14.68 -7.13 -1.83
N ASP A 172 14.97 -5.87 -1.53
CA ASP A 172 15.11 -5.33 -0.17
C ASP A 172 13.77 -5.00 0.49
N TYR A 173 12.72 -4.80 -0.30
CA TYR A 173 11.39 -4.42 0.20
C TYR A 173 10.79 -5.42 1.20
N PRO A 174 10.81 -6.74 0.97
CA PRO A 174 10.32 -7.71 1.94
C PRO A 174 10.97 -7.60 3.32
N ILE A 175 12.28 -7.36 3.36
CA ILE A 175 13.04 -7.22 4.61
C ILE A 175 12.55 -5.98 5.38
N ARG A 176 12.36 -4.86 4.69
CA ARG A 176 11.82 -3.63 5.30
C ARG A 176 10.41 -3.85 5.86
N ILE A 177 9.52 -4.45 5.07
CA ILE A 177 8.15 -4.73 5.50
C ILE A 177 8.13 -5.64 6.73
N LEU A 178 8.88 -6.74 6.74
CA LEU A 178 8.98 -7.62 7.92
C LEU A 178 9.52 -6.88 9.15
N LYS A 179 10.47 -5.96 8.97
CA LYS A 179 10.98 -5.11 10.05
C LYS A 179 9.91 -4.17 10.60
N TYR A 180 9.15 -3.50 9.72
CA TYR A 180 8.04 -2.64 10.13
C TYR A 180 6.90 -3.42 10.81
N MET A 181 6.65 -4.65 10.39
CA MET A 181 5.70 -5.52 11.06
C MET A 181 6.10 -5.87 12.51
N GLN A 182 7.35 -5.60 12.91
CA GLN A 182 7.85 -5.78 14.27
C GLN A 182 8.00 -4.43 15.02
N ASP A 183 7.68 -3.30 14.39
CA ASP A 183 7.83 -1.97 14.99
C ASP A 183 6.78 -1.77 16.11
N PRO A 184 7.21 -1.44 17.36
CA PRO A 184 6.29 -1.29 18.48
C PRO A 184 5.24 -0.19 18.28
N ALA A 185 5.58 0.91 17.61
CA ALA A 185 4.64 2.01 17.36
C ALA A 185 3.53 1.58 16.38
N LEU A 186 3.89 0.83 15.32
CA LEU A 186 2.91 0.29 14.38
C LEU A 186 2.05 -0.79 15.03
N HIS A 187 2.63 -1.64 15.90
CA HIS A 187 1.86 -2.58 16.72
C HIS A 187 0.85 -1.87 17.63
N GLY A 188 1.28 -0.77 18.26
CA GLY A 188 0.39 0.06 19.08
C GLY A 188 -0.80 0.58 18.29
N LEU A 189 -0.61 1.06 17.06
CA LEU A 189 -1.69 1.52 16.18
C LEU A 189 -2.68 0.40 15.80
N VAL A 190 -2.15 -0.77 15.45
CA VAL A 190 -2.97 -1.90 14.96
C VAL A 190 -3.73 -2.59 16.09
N TYR A 191 -3.07 -2.86 17.22
CA TYR A 191 -3.57 -3.76 18.26
C TYR A 191 -3.98 -3.05 19.56
N SER A 192 -3.70 -1.74 19.75
CA SER A 192 -4.23 -1.03 20.91
C SER A 192 -5.75 -0.94 20.82
N SER A 193 -6.42 -1.28 21.90
CA SER A 193 -7.86 -1.15 22.08
C SER A 193 -8.31 0.28 22.45
N ARG A 194 -7.48 1.29 22.18
CA ARG A 194 -7.89 2.68 22.37
C ARG A 194 -8.99 3.02 21.37
N GLU A 195 -10.21 3.14 21.87
CA GLU A 195 -11.23 3.89 21.14
C GLU A 195 -10.70 5.30 20.90
N PRO A 196 -10.91 5.88 19.70
CA PRO A 196 -10.53 7.27 19.46
C PRO A 196 -11.25 8.12 20.51
N SER A 197 -10.50 8.84 21.33
CA SER A 197 -11.06 9.82 22.25
C SER A 197 -11.92 10.79 21.45
N PRO A 198 -13.18 11.04 21.81
CA PRO A 198 -13.98 12.03 21.10
C PRO A 198 -13.22 13.37 21.19
N ILE A 199 -12.94 13.95 20.03
CA ILE A 199 -12.32 15.27 19.93
C ILE A 199 -13.31 16.22 20.60
N SER A 200 -12.99 16.66 21.82
CA SER A 200 -13.71 17.71 22.50
C SER A 200 -13.41 19.00 21.73
N ILE A 201 -14.34 19.38 20.87
CA ILE A 201 -14.32 20.72 20.26
C ILE A 201 -14.78 21.68 21.35
N ILE A 202 -13.85 22.39 21.96
CA ILE A 202 -14.10 23.59 22.76
C ILE A 202 -13.77 24.79 21.90
#